data_80e3ed36cfd1871f4197f19c54146d36
#
_entry.id   80e3ed36cfd1871f4197f19c54146d36
#
_cell.length_a   1.000
_cell.length_b   1.000
_cell.length_c   1.000
_cell.angle_alpha   90.00
_cell.angle_beta   90.00
_cell.angle_gamma   90.00
#
_symmetry.space_group_name_H-M   'P 1'
#
loop_
_entity.id
_entity.type
_entity.pdbx_description
1 polymer ?
#
loop_
_entity_poly.entity_id
_entity_poly.type
_entity_poly.pdbx_seq_one_letter_code
_entity_poly.pdbx_strand_id
1 'polypeptide(L)'
;DFFGKRLFSFMSMLPFLVPGTVFAMGVQITFIKCGLSGTVLGVIIVHLICSLPYAVTLMQDGTRAMGVKLEEQARVLGAGALQAFFKVTLPNLFPVMLSAFSMAFVVSFSQYFLTLMIGGGNVKTFAIVMVPYLGSGERNFASIYSVIFLVIMLLVFGILEWIVGRFTKAREVEYY
;
A
#
# COMPACT_ATOMS: atom_id res chain seq x y z
N ASP A 1 -21.66 -4.73 -8.54
CA ASP A 1 -21.93 -5.33 -7.21
C ASP A 1 -21.95 -6.86 -7.36
N PHE A 2 -21.19 -7.55 -6.51
CA PHE A 2 -21.13 -9.01 -6.49
C PHE A 2 -21.46 -9.51 -5.07
N PHE A 3 -21.95 -10.77 -5.01
CA PHE A 3 -22.24 -11.43 -3.75
C PHE A 3 -20.96 -11.54 -2.91
N GLY A 4 -20.99 -11.07 -1.64
CA GLY A 4 -19.82 -11.09 -0.78
C GLY A 4 -18.97 -9.81 -0.74
N LYS A 5 -19.23 -8.78 -1.57
CA LYS A 5 -18.50 -7.51 -1.58
C LYS A 5 -18.33 -6.90 -0.18
N ARG A 6 -19.38 -6.91 0.64
CA ARG A 6 -19.34 -6.39 2.01
C ARG A 6 -18.41 -7.21 2.90
N LEU A 7 -18.41 -8.54 2.73
CA LEU A 7 -17.53 -9.43 3.50
C LEU A 7 -16.07 -9.21 3.13
N PHE A 8 -15.74 -9.13 1.83
CA PHE A 8 -14.38 -8.83 1.39
C PHE A 8 -13.91 -7.46 1.86
N SER A 9 -14.76 -6.44 1.79
CA SER A 9 -14.43 -5.10 2.32
C SER A 9 -14.21 -5.12 3.83
N PHE A 10 -15.01 -5.87 4.58
CA PHE A 10 -14.82 -6.05 6.02
C PHE A 10 -13.50 -6.81 6.32
N MET A 11 -13.24 -7.90 5.62
CA MET A 11 -11.99 -8.66 5.80
C MET A 11 -10.75 -7.83 5.51
N SER A 12 -10.79 -6.96 4.50
CA SER A 12 -9.66 -6.07 4.20
C SER A 12 -9.41 -5.04 5.32
N MET A 13 -10.42 -4.71 6.14
CA MET A 13 -10.29 -3.79 7.27
C MET A 13 -9.88 -4.47 8.58
N LEU A 14 -9.88 -5.81 8.66
CA LEU A 14 -9.51 -6.54 9.87
C LEU A 14 -8.17 -6.11 10.48
N PRO A 15 -7.09 -5.89 9.70
CA PRO A 15 -5.81 -5.44 10.26
C PRO A 15 -5.89 -4.10 11.00
N PHE A 16 -6.87 -3.24 10.66
CA PHE A 16 -7.12 -1.99 11.35
C PHE A 16 -7.86 -2.14 12.68
N LEU A 17 -8.73 -3.14 12.76
CA LEU A 17 -9.59 -3.35 13.93
C LEU A 17 -8.84 -4.03 15.07
N VAL A 18 -7.76 -4.74 14.76
CA VAL A 18 -6.95 -5.46 15.74
C VAL A 18 -5.75 -4.60 16.14
N PRO A 19 -5.47 -4.40 17.45
CA PRO A 19 -4.26 -3.74 17.88
C PRO A 19 -3.02 -4.38 17.24
N GLY A 20 -2.13 -3.54 16.66
CA GLY A 20 -0.99 -4.02 15.87
C GLY A 20 -0.10 -5.04 16.57
N THR A 21 0.06 -4.90 17.90
CA THR A 21 0.83 -5.86 18.72
C THR A 21 0.15 -7.24 18.80
N VAL A 22 -1.17 -7.27 18.99
CA VAL A 22 -1.96 -8.52 19.04
C VAL A 22 -1.96 -9.20 17.67
N PHE A 23 -2.15 -8.40 16.61
CA PHE A 23 -2.07 -8.87 15.24
C PHE A 23 -0.70 -9.50 14.94
N ALA A 24 0.39 -8.81 15.30
CA ALA A 24 1.75 -9.31 15.11
C ALA A 24 2.01 -10.65 15.79
N MET A 25 1.58 -10.79 17.05
CA MET A 25 1.73 -12.05 17.81
C MET A 25 0.93 -13.20 17.17
N GLY A 26 -0.31 -12.94 16.76
CA GLY A 26 -1.14 -13.95 16.10
C GLY A 26 -0.55 -14.42 14.76
N VAL A 27 -0.10 -13.48 13.95
CA VAL A 27 0.53 -13.77 12.66
C VAL A 27 1.87 -14.48 12.85
N GLN A 28 2.67 -14.10 13.84
CA GLN A 28 3.97 -14.70 14.13
C GLN A 28 3.87 -16.22 14.34
N ILE A 29 2.90 -16.68 15.14
CA ILE A 29 2.69 -18.10 15.38
C ILE A 29 2.42 -18.85 14.07
N THR A 30 1.59 -18.29 13.21
CA THR A 30 1.28 -18.87 11.91
C THR A 30 2.50 -18.89 11.00
N PHE A 31 3.27 -17.81 10.98
CA PHE A 31 4.47 -17.70 10.14
C PHE A 31 5.60 -18.61 10.59
N ILE A 32 5.74 -18.86 11.89
CA ILE A 32 6.68 -19.87 12.41
C ILE A 32 6.29 -21.26 11.89
N LYS A 33 5.00 -21.62 11.97
CA LYS A 33 4.51 -22.91 11.47
C LYS A 33 4.68 -23.08 9.96
N CYS A 34 4.57 -21.99 9.21
CA CYS A 34 4.74 -22.00 7.76
C CYS A 34 6.21 -21.82 7.30
N GLY A 35 7.17 -21.69 8.22
CA GLY A 35 8.58 -21.44 7.88
C GLY A 35 8.86 -20.06 7.28
N LEU A 36 7.95 -19.09 7.47
CA LEU A 36 8.06 -17.72 6.95
C LEU A 36 8.70 -16.76 7.95
N SER A 37 8.78 -17.14 9.23
CA SER A 37 9.43 -16.32 10.26
C SER A 37 10.94 -16.23 10.01
N GLY A 38 11.52 -15.05 10.22
CA GLY A 38 12.94 -14.77 9.96
C GLY A 38 13.30 -14.63 8.47
N THR A 39 12.31 -14.57 7.57
CA THR A 39 12.52 -14.49 6.13
C THR A 39 12.06 -13.15 5.54
N VAL A 40 12.72 -12.73 4.46
CA VAL A 40 12.29 -11.54 3.68
C VAL A 40 10.88 -11.73 3.14
N LEU A 41 10.54 -12.94 2.68
CA LEU A 41 9.22 -13.25 2.14
C LEU A 41 8.13 -13.06 3.21
N GLY A 42 8.37 -13.53 4.44
CA GLY A 42 7.45 -13.31 5.56
C GLY A 42 7.22 -11.83 5.84
N VAL A 43 8.29 -11.03 5.84
CA VAL A 43 8.20 -9.57 6.02
C VAL A 43 7.39 -8.93 4.88
N ILE A 44 7.63 -9.30 3.62
CA ILE A 44 6.87 -8.79 2.48
C ILE A 44 5.37 -9.10 2.64
N ILE A 45 5.02 -10.34 2.97
CA ILE A 45 3.62 -10.74 3.13
C ILE A 45 2.94 -9.95 4.25
N VAL A 46 3.56 -9.79 5.41
CA VAL A 46 2.93 -9.06 6.51
C VAL A 46 2.81 -7.56 6.20
N HIS A 47 3.76 -6.96 5.49
CA HIS A 47 3.67 -5.58 5.03
C HIS A 47 2.53 -5.39 4.01
N LEU A 48 2.36 -6.34 3.08
CA LEU A 48 1.22 -6.35 2.15
C LEU A 48 -0.11 -6.41 2.90
N ILE A 49 -0.25 -7.30 3.89
CA ILE A 49 -1.48 -7.41 4.69
C ILE A 49 -1.80 -6.09 5.40
N CYS A 50 -0.80 -5.41 5.97
CA CYS A 50 -1.00 -4.14 6.67
C CYS A 50 -1.26 -2.95 5.74
N SER A 51 -0.76 -2.96 4.53
CA SER A 51 -1.01 -1.91 3.53
C SER A 51 -2.32 -2.11 2.77
N LEU A 52 -2.86 -3.34 2.75
CA LEU A 52 -4.04 -3.72 2.01
C LEU A 52 -5.30 -2.87 2.32
N PRO A 53 -5.64 -2.55 3.58
CA PRO A 53 -6.78 -1.69 3.90
C PRO A 53 -6.72 -0.34 3.20
N TYR A 54 -5.55 0.30 3.19
CA TYR A 54 -5.34 1.61 2.55
C TYR A 54 -5.51 1.51 1.04
N ALA A 55 -4.86 0.51 0.41
CA ALA A 55 -4.96 0.31 -1.02
C ALA A 55 -6.40 0.00 -1.46
N VAL A 56 -7.10 -0.88 -0.73
CA VAL A 56 -8.49 -1.25 -1.03
C VAL A 56 -9.41 -0.03 -0.90
N THR A 57 -9.27 0.78 0.15
CA THR A 57 -10.10 1.98 0.35
C THR A 57 -9.91 2.97 -0.80
N LEU A 58 -8.67 3.33 -1.12
CA LEU A 58 -8.37 4.25 -2.22
C LEU A 58 -8.89 3.74 -3.55
N MET A 59 -8.70 2.46 -3.85
CA MET A 59 -9.20 1.85 -5.08
C MET A 59 -10.73 1.80 -5.13
N GLN A 60 -11.40 1.53 -4.01
CA GLN A 60 -12.87 1.56 -3.95
C GLN A 60 -13.41 2.98 -4.19
N ASP A 61 -12.81 3.98 -3.56
CA ASP A 61 -13.24 5.37 -3.70
C ASP A 61 -12.96 5.89 -5.12
N GLY A 62 -11.80 5.59 -5.68
CA GLY A 62 -11.48 5.93 -7.07
C GLY A 62 -12.43 5.27 -8.08
N THR A 63 -12.74 3.99 -7.87
CA THR A 63 -13.68 3.26 -8.73
C THR A 63 -15.10 3.84 -8.63
N ARG A 64 -15.53 4.24 -7.43
CA ARG A 64 -16.82 4.89 -7.22
C ARG A 64 -16.88 6.27 -7.88
N ALA A 65 -15.81 7.06 -7.75
CA ALA A 65 -15.72 8.38 -8.35
C ALA A 65 -15.76 8.33 -9.88
N MET A 66 -15.09 7.35 -10.49
CA MET A 66 -15.10 7.14 -11.94
C MET A 66 -16.50 6.73 -12.44
N GLY A 67 -17.24 5.94 -11.65
CA GLY A 67 -18.54 5.40 -12.05
C GLY A 67 -18.43 4.37 -13.18
N VAL A 68 -19.59 3.99 -13.74
CA VAL A 68 -19.68 2.96 -14.79
C VAL A 68 -19.90 3.52 -16.19
N LYS A 69 -20.20 4.82 -16.31
CA LYS A 69 -20.63 5.45 -17.57
C LYS A 69 -19.65 5.27 -18.72
N LEU A 70 -18.35 5.43 -18.46
CA LEU A 70 -17.31 5.31 -19.49
C LEU A 70 -17.19 3.87 -20.01
N GLU A 71 -17.31 2.89 -19.13
CA GLU A 71 -17.31 1.49 -19.51
C GLU A 71 -18.56 1.12 -20.31
N GLU A 72 -19.74 1.59 -19.89
CA GLU A 72 -21.00 1.40 -20.60
C GLU A 72 -20.96 2.01 -22.00
N GLN A 73 -20.42 3.23 -22.14
CA GLN A 73 -20.25 3.88 -23.45
C GLN A 73 -19.33 3.05 -24.37
N ALA A 74 -18.21 2.56 -23.87
CA ALA A 74 -17.33 1.70 -24.64
C ALA A 74 -18.03 0.40 -25.11
N ARG A 75 -18.86 -0.18 -24.24
CA ARG A 75 -19.63 -1.39 -24.57
C ARG A 75 -20.71 -1.12 -25.61
N VAL A 76 -21.38 0.02 -25.56
CA VAL A 76 -22.33 0.46 -26.60
C VAL A 76 -21.66 0.62 -27.96
N LEU A 77 -20.38 1.05 -27.98
CA LEU A 77 -19.56 1.14 -29.18
C LEU A 77 -19.00 -0.21 -29.65
N GLY A 78 -19.43 -1.33 -29.06
CA GLY A 78 -19.05 -2.68 -29.45
C GLY A 78 -17.83 -3.26 -28.75
N ALA A 79 -17.27 -2.58 -27.73
CA ALA A 79 -16.18 -3.14 -26.98
C ALA A 79 -16.63 -4.31 -26.10
N GLY A 80 -15.90 -5.42 -26.13
CA GLY A 80 -16.09 -6.51 -25.17
C GLY A 80 -15.71 -6.08 -23.75
N ALA A 81 -16.21 -6.80 -22.73
CA ALA A 81 -15.99 -6.46 -21.32
C ALA A 81 -14.50 -6.33 -20.95
N LEU A 82 -13.66 -7.28 -21.39
CA LEU A 82 -12.21 -7.21 -21.16
C LEU A 82 -11.55 -6.04 -21.88
N GLN A 83 -12.00 -5.75 -23.10
CA GLN A 83 -11.48 -4.63 -23.87
C GLN A 83 -11.86 -3.30 -23.24
N ALA A 84 -13.08 -3.11 -22.76
CA ALA A 84 -13.52 -1.94 -22.01
C ALA A 84 -12.72 -1.79 -20.73
N PHE A 85 -12.50 -2.88 -19.99
CA PHE A 85 -11.69 -2.85 -18.77
C PHE A 85 -10.25 -2.38 -19.05
N PHE A 86 -9.52 -3.02 -19.97
CA PHE A 86 -8.11 -2.69 -20.19
C PHE A 86 -7.88 -1.37 -20.94
N LYS A 87 -8.80 -0.97 -21.84
CA LYS A 87 -8.64 0.26 -22.62
C LYS A 87 -9.30 1.48 -22.01
N VAL A 88 -10.30 1.31 -21.13
CA VAL A 88 -11.03 2.44 -20.53
C VAL A 88 -10.88 2.45 -19.01
N THR A 89 -11.31 1.38 -18.32
CA THR A 89 -11.37 1.37 -16.85
C THR A 89 -9.97 1.43 -16.24
N LEU A 90 -9.09 0.50 -16.59
CA LEU A 90 -7.76 0.39 -16.00
C LEU A 90 -6.91 1.66 -16.21
N PRO A 91 -6.81 2.23 -17.41
CA PRO A 91 -6.07 3.46 -17.61
C PRO A 91 -6.65 4.66 -16.82
N ASN A 92 -7.98 4.74 -16.64
CA ASN A 92 -8.59 5.81 -15.83
C ASN A 92 -8.35 5.64 -14.33
N LEU A 93 -8.19 4.40 -13.86
CA LEU A 93 -7.84 4.09 -12.48
C LEU A 93 -6.32 4.19 -12.20
N PHE A 94 -5.49 4.29 -13.22
CA PHE A 94 -4.03 4.28 -13.05
C PHE A 94 -3.52 5.35 -12.07
N PRO A 95 -3.98 6.63 -12.09
CA PRO A 95 -3.60 7.61 -11.09
C PRO A 95 -3.97 7.19 -9.67
N VAL A 96 -5.16 6.60 -9.48
CA VAL A 96 -5.62 6.09 -8.17
C VAL A 96 -4.75 4.91 -7.72
N MET A 97 -4.38 4.02 -8.64
CA MET A 97 -3.46 2.91 -8.35
C MET A 97 -2.09 3.41 -7.87
N LEU A 98 -1.55 4.45 -8.50
CA LEU A 98 -0.30 5.07 -8.06
C LEU A 98 -0.44 5.69 -6.67
N SER A 99 -1.53 6.40 -6.38
CA SER A 99 -1.79 6.95 -5.05
C SER A 99 -1.94 5.84 -4.00
N ALA A 100 -2.62 4.74 -4.34
CA ALA A 100 -2.72 3.56 -3.47
C ALA A 100 -1.34 2.92 -3.22
N PHE A 101 -0.50 2.85 -4.24
CA PHE A 101 0.89 2.37 -4.12
C PHE A 101 1.73 3.30 -3.24
N SER A 102 1.62 4.62 -3.40
CA SER A 102 2.30 5.62 -2.57
C SER A 102 1.94 5.43 -1.10
N MET A 103 0.66 5.25 -0.80
CA MET A 103 0.20 5.02 0.57
C MET A 103 0.69 3.69 1.13
N ALA A 104 0.64 2.63 0.33
CA ALA A 104 1.17 1.32 0.72
C ALA A 104 2.68 1.38 1.01
N PHE A 105 3.45 2.15 0.21
CA PHE A 105 4.86 2.39 0.46
C PHE A 105 5.10 3.09 1.80
N VAL A 106 4.36 4.18 2.09
CA VAL A 106 4.47 4.91 3.37
C VAL A 106 4.23 3.97 4.54
N VAL A 107 3.15 3.19 4.48
CA VAL A 107 2.80 2.21 5.53
C VAL A 107 3.91 1.17 5.68
N SER A 108 4.37 0.57 4.59
CA SER A 108 5.41 -0.45 4.60
C SER A 108 6.75 0.08 5.12
N PHE A 109 7.17 1.26 4.68
CA PHE A 109 8.46 1.84 5.06
C PHE A 109 8.52 2.22 6.55
N SER A 110 7.38 2.60 7.14
CA SER A 110 7.27 2.96 8.57
C SER A 110 7.10 1.75 9.51
N GLN A 111 6.94 0.53 8.96
CA GLN A 111 6.72 -0.66 9.78
C GLN A 111 7.98 -1.11 10.52
N TYR A 112 8.03 -0.82 11.82
CA TYR A 112 9.08 -1.29 12.72
C TYR A 112 8.69 -2.60 13.41
N PHE A 113 7.59 -2.56 14.18
CA PHE A 113 7.26 -3.63 15.12
C PHE A 113 6.97 -4.97 14.42
N LEU A 114 6.19 -4.94 13.34
CA LEU A 114 5.89 -6.15 12.55
C LEU A 114 7.14 -6.70 11.87
N THR A 115 7.99 -5.82 11.34
CA THR A 115 9.27 -6.25 10.76
C THR A 115 10.18 -6.89 11.81
N LEU A 116 10.22 -6.33 13.03
CA LEU A 116 11.00 -6.88 14.12
C LEU A 116 10.51 -8.28 14.50
N MET A 117 9.21 -8.43 14.71
CA MET A 117 8.59 -9.69 15.12
C MET A 117 8.71 -10.79 14.05
N ILE A 118 8.36 -10.48 12.81
CA ILE A 118 8.33 -11.47 11.73
C ILE A 118 9.73 -11.69 11.14
N GLY A 119 10.52 -10.64 11.02
CA GLY A 119 11.89 -10.72 10.50
C GLY A 119 12.90 -11.34 11.46
N GLY A 120 12.55 -11.43 12.75
CA GLY A 120 13.37 -12.11 13.76
C GLY A 120 14.82 -11.60 13.86
N GLY A 121 15.08 -10.34 13.51
CA GLY A 121 16.44 -9.76 13.45
C GLY A 121 17.23 -10.08 12.18
N ASN A 122 16.79 -11.03 11.36
CA ASN A 122 17.47 -11.41 10.10
C ASN A 122 17.19 -10.42 8.98
N VAL A 123 15.99 -9.78 8.98
CA VAL A 123 15.59 -8.80 7.98
C VAL A 123 15.75 -7.39 8.54
N LYS A 124 16.70 -6.65 7.97
CA LYS A 124 17.01 -5.28 8.39
C LYS A 124 16.39 -4.28 7.42
N THR A 125 15.31 -3.62 7.85
CA THR A 125 14.76 -2.45 7.17
C THR A 125 15.32 -1.17 7.78
N PHE A 126 15.09 -0.01 7.14
CA PHE A 126 15.52 1.26 7.67
C PHE A 126 14.92 1.53 9.07
N ALA A 127 13.63 1.23 9.27
CA ALA A 127 12.95 1.36 10.55
C ALA A 127 13.60 0.50 11.64
N ILE A 128 14.01 -0.75 11.33
CA ILE A 128 14.71 -1.64 12.27
C ILE A 128 16.05 -1.06 12.73
N VAL A 129 16.77 -0.38 11.83
CA VAL A 129 18.06 0.23 12.17
C VAL A 129 17.85 1.54 12.96
N MET A 130 16.86 2.34 12.60
CA MET A 130 16.62 3.67 13.17
C MET A 130 16.05 3.63 14.59
N VAL A 131 14.99 2.83 14.80
CA VAL A 131 14.17 2.90 16.03
C VAL A 131 14.96 2.65 17.32
N PRO A 132 15.93 1.72 17.39
CA PRO A 132 16.73 1.53 18.60
C PRO A 132 17.48 2.80 19.04
N TYR A 133 17.95 3.64 18.11
CA TYR A 133 18.61 4.91 18.46
C TYR A 133 17.66 5.94 19.07
N LEU A 134 16.36 5.87 18.75
CA LEU A 134 15.36 6.76 19.37
C LEU A 134 15.18 6.47 20.86
N GLY A 135 15.42 5.23 21.30
CA GLY A 135 15.30 4.79 22.69
C GLY A 135 16.61 4.74 23.48
N SER A 136 17.78 4.79 22.82
CA SER A 136 19.09 4.60 23.44
C SER A 136 19.69 5.84 24.13
N GLY A 137 19.07 7.02 24.00
CA GLY A 137 19.62 8.29 24.48
C GLY A 137 20.67 8.90 23.57
N GLU A 138 21.05 8.24 22.49
CA GLU A 138 22.01 8.71 21.47
C GLU A 138 21.36 9.73 20.51
N ARG A 139 21.10 10.93 21.04
CA ARG A 139 20.32 11.97 20.35
C ARG A 139 20.88 12.33 18.96
N ASN A 140 22.19 12.33 18.79
CA ASN A 140 22.83 12.69 17.52
C ASN A 140 22.48 11.67 16.43
N PHE A 141 22.64 10.37 16.67
CA PHE A 141 22.29 9.32 15.72
C PHE A 141 20.78 9.28 15.49
N ALA A 142 19.97 9.38 16.54
CA ALA A 142 18.53 9.46 16.44
C ALA A 142 18.07 10.59 15.50
N SER A 143 18.64 11.79 15.65
CA SER A 143 18.32 12.95 14.82
C SER A 143 18.72 12.73 13.36
N ILE A 144 19.92 12.23 13.11
CA ILE A 144 20.43 11.95 11.75
C ILE A 144 19.53 10.93 11.04
N TYR A 145 19.24 9.79 11.68
CA TYR A 145 18.37 8.76 11.09
C TYR A 145 16.94 9.28 10.87
N SER A 146 16.39 10.08 11.78
CA SER A 146 15.05 10.66 11.62
C SER A 146 14.98 11.63 10.43
N VAL A 147 16.01 12.46 10.24
CA VAL A 147 16.09 13.37 9.09
C VAL A 147 16.23 12.58 7.80
N ILE A 148 17.10 11.56 7.75
CA ILE A 148 17.25 10.69 6.57
C ILE A 148 15.94 9.96 6.25
N PHE A 149 15.25 9.42 7.27
CA PHE A 149 13.94 8.79 7.11
C PHE A 149 12.94 9.75 6.46
N LEU A 150 12.83 10.96 6.99
CA LEU A 150 11.91 11.97 6.50
C LEU A 150 12.25 12.38 5.06
N VAL A 151 13.54 12.59 4.75
CA VAL A 151 13.99 12.94 3.40
C VAL A 151 13.68 11.83 2.41
N ILE A 152 13.95 10.57 2.74
CA ILE A 152 13.62 9.42 1.87
C ILE A 152 12.11 9.35 1.62
N MET A 153 11.30 9.49 2.68
CA MET A 153 9.84 9.47 2.57
C MET A 153 9.33 10.58 1.65
N LEU A 154 9.80 11.82 1.85
CA LEU A 154 9.39 12.96 1.04
C LEU A 154 9.85 12.83 -0.42
N LEU A 155 11.06 12.32 -0.65
CA LEU A 155 11.58 12.10 -2.00
C LEU A 155 10.74 11.06 -2.76
N VAL A 156 10.52 9.89 -2.15
CA VAL A 156 9.75 8.82 -2.81
C VAL A 156 8.31 9.26 -3.04
N PHE A 157 7.68 9.86 -2.02
CA PHE A 157 6.31 10.37 -2.13
C PHE A 157 6.22 11.45 -3.22
N GLY A 158 7.15 12.41 -3.23
CA GLY A 158 7.19 13.48 -4.25
C GLY A 158 7.41 12.95 -5.67
N ILE A 159 8.25 11.92 -5.85
CA ILE A 159 8.46 11.27 -7.15
C ILE A 159 7.15 10.59 -7.61
N LEU A 160 6.50 9.85 -6.71
CA LEU A 160 5.25 9.16 -7.03
C LEU A 160 4.13 10.17 -7.38
N GLU A 161 3.97 11.22 -6.60
CA GLU A 161 2.99 12.30 -6.88
C GLU A 161 3.31 13.05 -8.18
N TRP A 162 4.57 13.28 -8.47
CA TRP A 162 4.97 13.88 -9.75
C TRP A 162 4.60 12.97 -10.94
N ILE A 163 4.81 11.66 -10.81
CA ILE A 163 4.39 10.68 -11.81
C ILE A 163 2.87 10.73 -11.99
N VAL A 164 2.09 10.70 -10.90
CA VAL A 164 0.61 10.81 -10.94
C VAL A 164 0.21 12.09 -11.68
N GLY A 165 0.77 13.24 -11.31
CA GLY A 165 0.47 14.53 -11.93
C GLY A 165 0.76 14.56 -13.42
N ARG A 166 1.83 13.91 -13.88
CA ARG A 166 2.13 13.79 -15.32
C ARG A 166 1.08 12.98 -16.07
N PHE A 167 0.66 11.85 -15.50
CA PHE A 167 -0.37 11.01 -16.12
C PHE A 167 -1.74 11.68 -16.17
N THR A 168 -2.10 12.43 -15.14
CA THR A 168 -3.38 13.16 -15.08
C THR A 168 -3.40 14.30 -16.11
N LYS A 169 -2.33 15.13 -16.18
CA LYS A 169 -2.25 16.22 -17.13
C LYS A 169 -2.20 15.77 -18.59
N ALA A 170 -1.50 14.68 -18.90
CA ALA A 170 -1.43 14.16 -20.26
C ALA A 170 -2.81 13.77 -20.81
N ARG A 171 -3.75 13.40 -19.93
CA ARG A 171 -5.12 13.05 -20.32
C ARG A 171 -6.05 14.23 -20.50
N GLU A 172 -5.92 15.28 -19.69
CA GLU A 172 -6.73 16.49 -19.87
C GLU A 172 -6.49 17.12 -21.24
N VAL A 173 -5.26 17.02 -21.77
CA VAL A 173 -4.89 17.56 -23.09
C VAL A 173 -5.45 16.70 -24.24
N GLU A 174 -5.72 15.42 -24.02
CA GLU A 174 -6.22 14.51 -25.07
C GLU A 174 -7.75 14.60 -25.28
N TYR A 175 -8.46 15.29 -24.39
CA TYR A 175 -9.93 15.52 -24.46
C TYR A 175 -10.33 16.90 -25.00
N TYR A 176 -9.37 17.76 -25.37
CA TYR A 176 -9.57 19.04 -26.05
C TYR A 176 -8.89 19.04 -27.42
#